data_bb1d58f2a4fb36a798bd773d91ca0290
#
_entry.id   bb1d58f2a4fb36a798bd773d91ca0290
#
_cell.length_a   1.000
_cell.length_b   1.000
_cell.length_c   1.000
_cell.angle_alpha   90.00
_cell.angle_beta   90.00
_cell.angle_gamma   90.00
#
_symmetry.space_group_name_H-M   'P 1'
#
loop_
_entity.id
_entity.type
_entity.pdbx_description
1 polymer ?
#
loop_
_entity_poly.entity_id
_entity_poly.type
_entity_poly.pdbx_seq_one_letter_code
_entity_poly.pdbx_strand_id
1 'polypeptide(L)'
;MRSVKLSALFLTCATVVVLLTGCADQCKDLKIRNATQNKLINELRSDLQTTKLNLGKLERQLDTIRETGSVEQDALRQQVTAIEEDLTKKKALIASMQQQLLFGGTQLPAELSAMLEDFAKGREMVTYDTSRGIVKFKSDLLFERGSDRVAPAAGQAVKALCEILNSEQGKKFDVIIAGHTDDIPIGRAETRRMHPTNWHLAAHRAISVLNLMAKNKIVPERMSVRGFGEYRPFLPNKPGKKGNPQNRRVEIYVVPKGL
;
A
#
# COMPACT_ATOMS: atom_id res chain seq x y z
N MET A 1 52.16 7.76 -23.74
CA MET A 1 51.36 7.36 -22.55
C MET A 1 50.45 8.44 -21.93
N ARG A 2 50.60 9.71 -22.23
CA ARG A 2 49.70 10.79 -21.70
C ARG A 2 48.36 10.92 -22.44
N SER A 3 48.30 10.65 -23.76
CA SER A 3 47.08 10.77 -24.56
C SER A 3 46.03 9.69 -24.27
N VAL A 4 46.44 8.46 -23.94
CA VAL A 4 45.51 7.34 -23.63
C VAL A 4 44.80 7.55 -22.28
N LYS A 5 45.46 8.19 -21.31
CA LYS A 5 44.83 8.51 -20.03
C LYS A 5 43.79 9.62 -20.12
N LEU A 6 43.96 10.55 -21.06
CA LEU A 6 43.01 11.65 -21.28
C LEU A 6 41.75 11.16 -21.99
N SER A 7 41.86 10.25 -22.96
CA SER A 7 40.71 9.66 -23.68
C SER A 7 39.89 8.73 -22.75
N ALA A 8 40.53 7.98 -21.86
CA ALA A 8 39.84 7.17 -20.86
C ALA A 8 39.02 8.04 -19.86
N LEU A 9 39.62 9.15 -19.44
CA LEU A 9 38.96 10.10 -18.52
C LEU A 9 37.72 10.78 -19.18
N PHE A 10 37.82 11.14 -20.47
CA PHE A 10 36.71 11.69 -21.23
C PHE A 10 35.58 10.65 -21.45
N LEU A 11 35.94 9.38 -21.68
CA LEU A 11 34.96 8.32 -21.88
C LEU A 11 34.19 8.01 -20.58
N THR A 12 34.86 8.00 -19.44
CA THR A 12 34.24 7.79 -18.13
C THR A 12 33.36 8.99 -17.71
N CYS A 13 33.79 10.21 -18.02
CA CYS A 13 32.99 11.40 -17.76
C CYS A 13 31.72 11.45 -18.66
N ALA A 14 31.82 11.03 -19.91
CA ALA A 14 30.66 10.96 -20.83
C ALA A 14 29.64 9.90 -20.39
N THR A 15 30.10 8.74 -19.90
CA THR A 15 29.17 7.69 -19.39
C THR A 15 28.46 8.12 -18.10
N VAL A 16 29.15 8.82 -17.21
CA VAL A 16 28.55 9.36 -15.97
C VAL A 16 27.49 10.45 -16.30
N VAL A 17 27.76 11.30 -17.29
CA VAL A 17 26.79 12.33 -17.71
C VAL A 17 25.54 11.69 -18.32
N VAL A 18 25.67 10.64 -19.13
CA VAL A 18 24.53 9.93 -19.74
C VAL A 18 23.70 9.20 -18.67
N LEU A 19 24.32 8.64 -17.64
CA LEU A 19 23.62 8.01 -16.52
C LEU A 19 22.86 9.03 -15.66
N LEU A 20 23.41 10.23 -15.47
CA LEU A 20 22.78 11.30 -14.71
C LEU A 20 21.59 11.93 -15.45
N THR A 21 21.65 12.04 -16.79
CA THR A 21 20.53 12.56 -17.59
C THR A 21 19.37 11.58 -17.65
N GLY A 22 19.63 10.27 -17.74
CA GLY A 22 18.58 9.24 -17.72
C GLY A 22 17.76 9.23 -16.44
N CYS A 23 18.41 9.39 -15.28
CA CYS A 23 17.71 9.49 -13.98
C CYS A 23 16.89 10.80 -13.84
N ALA A 24 17.37 11.90 -14.42
CA ALA A 24 16.66 13.18 -14.35
C ALA A 24 15.37 13.17 -15.17
N ASP A 25 15.37 12.52 -16.33
CA ASP A 25 14.19 12.44 -17.20
C ASP A 25 13.14 11.48 -16.64
N GLN A 26 13.54 10.34 -16.07
CA GLN A 26 12.62 9.43 -15.36
C GLN A 26 11.99 10.11 -14.13
N CYS A 27 12.77 10.90 -13.39
CA CYS A 27 12.26 11.64 -12.24
C CYS A 27 11.29 12.75 -12.66
N LYS A 28 11.50 13.39 -13.82
CA LYS A 28 10.56 14.36 -14.39
C LYS A 28 9.26 13.68 -14.85
N ASP A 29 9.36 12.55 -15.54
CA ASP A 29 8.18 11.81 -16.00
C ASP A 29 7.32 11.32 -14.83
N LEU A 30 7.94 10.79 -13.78
CA LEU A 30 7.26 10.43 -12.54
C LEU A 30 6.61 11.62 -11.84
N LYS A 31 7.29 12.78 -11.80
CA LYS A 31 6.69 14.01 -11.24
C LYS A 31 5.49 14.48 -12.06
N ILE A 32 5.58 14.42 -13.40
CA ILE A 32 4.47 14.77 -14.29
C ILE A 32 3.30 13.80 -14.08
N ARG A 33 3.54 12.50 -14.05
CA ARG A 33 2.51 11.49 -13.80
C ARG A 33 1.86 11.68 -12.44
N ASN A 34 2.65 11.90 -11.39
CA ASN A 34 2.14 12.17 -10.04
C ASN A 34 1.31 13.47 -10.01
N ALA A 35 1.78 14.51 -10.69
CA ALA A 35 1.03 15.77 -10.80
C ALA A 35 -0.31 15.58 -11.53
N THR A 36 -0.30 14.82 -12.65
CA THR A 36 -1.52 14.51 -13.42
C THR A 36 -2.50 13.68 -12.60
N GLN A 37 -2.03 12.67 -11.89
CA GLN A 37 -2.85 11.82 -11.02
C GLN A 37 -3.42 12.61 -9.83
N ASN A 38 -2.62 13.49 -9.21
CA ASN A 38 -3.10 14.37 -8.14
C ASN A 38 -4.15 15.36 -8.64
N LYS A 39 -3.98 15.89 -9.87
CA LYS A 39 -4.99 16.72 -10.51
C LYS A 39 -6.31 15.98 -10.69
N LEU A 40 -6.24 14.76 -11.22
CA LEU A 40 -7.42 13.91 -11.42
C LEU A 40 -8.11 13.55 -10.09
N ILE A 41 -7.34 13.23 -9.06
CA ILE A 41 -7.90 12.99 -7.71
C ILE A 41 -8.60 14.23 -7.17
N ASN A 42 -8.03 15.42 -7.38
CA ASN A 42 -8.65 16.65 -6.92
C ASN A 42 -9.92 16.98 -7.71
N GLU A 43 -9.94 16.73 -9.02
CA GLU A 43 -11.15 16.82 -9.84
C GLU A 43 -12.26 15.87 -9.33
N LEU A 44 -11.93 14.59 -9.13
CA LEU A 44 -12.88 13.61 -8.60
C LEU A 44 -13.38 13.97 -7.19
N ARG A 45 -12.52 14.56 -6.35
CA ARG A 45 -12.93 15.06 -5.03
C ARG A 45 -13.88 16.25 -5.13
N SER A 46 -13.60 17.17 -6.04
CA SER A 46 -14.48 18.31 -6.32
C SER A 46 -15.84 17.85 -6.84
N ASP A 47 -15.86 16.90 -7.77
CA ASP A 47 -17.08 16.29 -8.29
C ASP A 47 -17.87 15.55 -7.19
N LEU A 48 -17.17 14.84 -6.32
CA LEU A 48 -17.79 14.20 -5.17
C LEU A 48 -18.44 15.22 -4.23
N GLN A 49 -17.77 16.33 -3.99
CA GLN A 49 -18.29 17.41 -3.14
C GLN A 49 -19.51 18.08 -3.77
N THR A 50 -19.47 18.32 -5.09
CA THR A 50 -20.59 18.87 -5.86
C THR A 50 -21.78 17.93 -5.83
N THR A 51 -21.54 16.63 -6.01
CA THR A 51 -22.59 15.59 -5.95
C THR A 51 -23.22 15.51 -4.56
N LYS A 52 -22.44 15.63 -3.49
CA LYS A 52 -22.96 15.71 -2.10
C LYS A 52 -23.84 16.92 -1.87
N LEU A 53 -23.43 18.08 -2.39
CA LEU A 53 -24.24 19.30 -2.26
C LEU A 53 -25.56 19.18 -3.03
N ASN A 54 -25.54 18.57 -4.21
CA ASN A 54 -26.74 18.31 -4.99
C ASN A 54 -27.67 17.31 -4.30
N LEU A 55 -27.11 16.25 -3.69
CA LEU A 55 -27.89 15.33 -2.87
C LEU A 55 -28.62 16.07 -1.74
N GLY A 56 -27.92 16.87 -0.96
CA GLY A 56 -28.54 17.62 0.14
C GLY A 56 -29.54 18.69 -0.31
N LYS A 57 -29.44 19.21 -1.56
CA LYS A 57 -30.46 20.05 -2.15
C LYS A 57 -31.72 19.25 -2.51
N LEU A 58 -31.54 18.09 -3.14
CA LEU A 58 -32.64 17.21 -3.54
C LEU A 58 -33.36 16.62 -2.33
N GLU A 59 -32.66 16.28 -1.28
CA GLU A 59 -33.24 15.83 -0.02
C GLU A 59 -34.14 16.91 0.57
N ARG A 60 -33.67 18.17 0.62
CA ARG A 60 -34.50 19.31 1.08
C ARG A 60 -35.70 19.55 0.21
N GLN A 61 -35.58 19.44 -1.13
CA GLN A 61 -36.69 19.54 -2.04
C GLN A 61 -37.71 18.41 -1.83
N LEU A 62 -37.23 17.18 -1.59
CA LEU A 62 -38.04 16.02 -1.24
C LEU A 62 -38.87 16.27 0.03
N ASP A 63 -38.29 16.85 1.06
CA ASP A 63 -38.97 17.16 2.31
C ASP A 63 -40.08 18.23 2.09
N THR A 64 -39.78 19.26 1.28
CA THR A 64 -40.78 20.28 0.92
C THR A 64 -41.95 19.70 0.12
N ILE A 65 -41.69 18.76 -0.80
CA ILE A 65 -42.70 18.14 -1.66
C ILE A 65 -43.50 17.08 -0.90
N ARG A 66 -42.95 16.47 0.16
CA ARG A 66 -43.71 15.59 1.05
C ARG A 66 -44.95 16.28 1.65
N GLU A 67 -44.85 17.60 1.80
CA GLU A 67 -45.96 18.42 2.31
C GLU A 67 -46.98 18.77 1.22
N THR A 68 -46.64 18.65 -0.08
CA THR A 68 -47.48 19.23 -1.19
C THR A 68 -47.94 18.28 -2.31
N GLY A 69 -47.49 17.01 -2.41
CA GLY A 69 -48.07 16.14 -3.47
C GLY A 69 -47.19 15.10 -4.15
N SER A 70 -47.78 14.10 -4.81
CA SER A 70 -47.21 12.75 -4.98
C SER A 70 -46.36 12.43 -6.22
N VAL A 71 -46.55 13.06 -7.37
CA VAL A 71 -45.94 12.61 -8.64
C VAL A 71 -44.52 13.15 -8.81
N GLU A 72 -44.25 14.42 -8.50
CA GLU A 72 -42.89 15.01 -8.51
C GLU A 72 -42.00 14.41 -7.43
N GLN A 73 -42.57 13.96 -6.34
CA GLN A 73 -41.87 13.31 -5.23
C GLN A 73 -41.16 12.01 -5.65
N ASP A 74 -41.82 11.18 -6.47
CA ASP A 74 -41.25 9.90 -6.90
C ASP A 74 -40.12 10.11 -7.91
N ALA A 75 -40.20 11.10 -8.78
CA ALA A 75 -39.11 11.46 -9.70
C ALA A 75 -37.88 11.98 -8.96
N LEU A 76 -38.07 12.82 -7.93
CA LEU A 76 -36.97 13.32 -7.09
C LEU A 76 -36.33 12.22 -6.24
N ARG A 77 -37.13 11.26 -5.72
CA ARG A 77 -36.59 10.08 -5.03
C ARG A 77 -35.69 9.24 -5.94
N GLN A 78 -36.12 9.02 -7.19
CA GLN A 78 -35.27 8.31 -8.16
C GLN A 78 -33.98 9.05 -8.44
N GLN A 79 -34.02 10.40 -8.56
CA GLN A 79 -32.81 11.20 -8.72
C GLN A 79 -31.87 11.13 -7.50
N VAL A 80 -32.43 11.21 -6.27
CA VAL A 80 -31.63 11.06 -5.03
C VAL A 80 -30.97 9.70 -4.99
N THR A 81 -31.68 8.63 -5.26
CA THR A 81 -31.12 7.27 -5.29
C THR A 81 -30.00 7.15 -6.34
N ALA A 82 -30.20 7.69 -7.55
CA ALA A 82 -29.18 7.67 -8.58
C ALA A 82 -27.92 8.45 -8.19
N ILE A 83 -28.08 9.61 -7.52
CA ILE A 83 -26.96 10.42 -7.02
C ILE A 83 -26.23 9.69 -5.88
N GLU A 84 -26.92 9.01 -4.98
CA GLU A 84 -26.33 8.19 -3.91
C GLU A 84 -25.49 7.04 -4.48
N GLU A 85 -26.00 6.34 -5.50
CA GLU A 85 -25.26 5.31 -6.20
C GLU A 85 -24.00 5.86 -6.87
N ASP A 86 -24.10 6.99 -7.56
CA ASP A 86 -22.96 7.63 -8.22
C ASP A 86 -21.90 8.10 -7.19
N LEU A 87 -22.34 8.69 -6.09
CA LEU A 87 -21.49 9.09 -4.97
C LEU A 87 -20.73 7.88 -4.38
N THR A 88 -21.39 6.75 -4.26
CA THR A 88 -20.78 5.51 -3.76
C THR A 88 -19.73 4.98 -4.75
N LYS A 89 -20.04 4.98 -6.04
CA LYS A 89 -19.11 4.60 -7.11
C LYS A 89 -17.87 5.51 -7.15
N LYS A 90 -18.07 6.83 -7.06
CA LYS A 90 -16.98 7.82 -7.03
C LYS A 90 -16.09 7.67 -5.80
N LYS A 91 -16.67 7.42 -4.62
CA LYS A 91 -15.87 7.12 -3.40
C LYS A 91 -15.00 5.88 -3.57
N ALA A 92 -15.58 4.80 -4.12
CA ALA A 92 -14.82 3.58 -4.39
C ALA A 92 -13.68 3.82 -5.39
N LEU A 93 -13.94 4.60 -6.45
CA LEU A 93 -12.93 4.96 -7.43
C LEU A 93 -11.79 5.79 -6.83
N ILE A 94 -12.12 6.82 -6.03
CA ILE A 94 -11.10 7.62 -5.32
C ILE A 94 -10.25 6.73 -4.41
N ALA A 95 -10.88 5.83 -3.66
CA ALA A 95 -10.15 4.91 -2.78
C ALA A 95 -9.22 4.00 -3.58
N SER A 96 -9.67 3.46 -4.72
CA SER A 96 -8.83 2.63 -5.60
C SER A 96 -7.67 3.42 -6.21
N MET A 97 -7.91 4.64 -6.68
CA MET A 97 -6.87 5.50 -7.26
C MET A 97 -5.84 5.95 -6.22
N GLN A 98 -6.28 6.33 -5.01
CA GLN A 98 -5.35 6.64 -3.91
C GLN A 98 -4.44 5.46 -3.57
N GLN A 99 -4.97 4.27 -3.67
CA GLN A 99 -4.24 3.04 -3.40
C GLN A 99 -3.26 2.71 -4.53
N GLN A 100 -3.64 2.92 -5.79
CA GLN A 100 -2.75 2.81 -6.94
C GLN A 100 -1.58 3.79 -6.85
N LEU A 101 -1.84 5.04 -6.44
CA LEU A 101 -0.79 6.05 -6.23
C LEU A 101 0.19 5.71 -5.11
N LEU A 102 -0.31 5.08 -4.05
CA LEU A 102 0.53 4.74 -2.90
C LEU A 102 1.40 3.50 -3.15
N PHE A 103 0.98 2.60 -4.03
CA PHE A 103 1.57 1.26 -4.14
C PHE A 103 1.83 0.80 -5.58
N GLY A 104 1.61 1.67 -6.58
CA GLY A 104 1.90 1.35 -7.98
C GLY A 104 1.11 0.14 -8.50
N GLY A 105 -0.21 0.08 -8.21
CA GLY A 105 -1.07 -1.08 -8.47
C GLY A 105 -1.16 -1.48 -9.94
N THR A 106 -0.18 -2.20 -10.43
CA THR A 106 -0.31 -3.05 -11.61
C THR A 106 -0.76 -4.43 -11.14
N GLN A 107 -1.77 -4.98 -11.79
CA GLN A 107 -2.14 -6.38 -11.58
C GLN A 107 -0.91 -7.24 -11.86
N LEU A 108 -0.58 -8.11 -10.91
CA LEU A 108 0.50 -9.08 -11.11
C LEU A 108 0.13 -10.04 -12.26
N PRO A 109 1.13 -10.55 -13.00
CA PRO A 109 0.89 -11.61 -13.96
C PRO A 109 0.11 -12.76 -13.33
N ALA A 110 -0.82 -13.33 -14.08
CA ALA A 110 -1.72 -14.39 -13.59
C ALA A 110 -0.95 -15.57 -12.95
N GLU A 111 0.19 -15.93 -13.54
CA GLU A 111 1.06 -17.00 -13.02
C GLU A 111 1.63 -16.65 -11.64
N LEU A 112 2.21 -15.48 -11.47
CA LEU A 112 2.74 -15.04 -10.18
C LEU A 112 1.62 -14.87 -9.14
N SER A 113 0.48 -14.34 -9.55
CA SER A 113 -0.69 -14.21 -8.68
C SER A 113 -1.20 -15.56 -8.19
N ALA A 114 -1.27 -16.56 -9.08
CA ALA A 114 -1.65 -17.94 -8.73
C ALA A 114 -0.66 -18.58 -7.74
N MET A 115 0.65 -18.38 -7.93
CA MET A 115 1.68 -18.87 -7.00
C MET A 115 1.53 -18.24 -5.60
N LEU A 116 1.24 -16.95 -5.52
CA LEU A 116 1.03 -16.24 -4.25
C LEU A 116 -0.29 -16.65 -3.60
N GLU A 117 -1.32 -16.91 -4.37
CA GLU A 117 -2.60 -17.42 -3.88
C GLU A 117 -2.45 -18.83 -3.30
N ASP A 118 -1.78 -19.73 -3.99
CA ASP A 118 -1.50 -21.09 -3.51
C ASP A 118 -0.59 -21.07 -2.27
N PHE A 119 0.36 -20.14 -2.23
CA PHE A 119 1.17 -19.91 -1.04
C PHE A 119 0.33 -19.51 0.17
N ALA A 120 -0.67 -18.65 0.00
CA ALA A 120 -1.54 -18.22 1.09
C ALA A 120 -2.55 -19.29 1.53
N LYS A 121 -2.97 -20.20 0.61
CA LYS A 121 -3.91 -21.29 0.91
C LYS A 121 -3.35 -22.21 2.01
N GLY A 122 -4.16 -22.49 3.01
CA GLY A 122 -3.82 -23.39 4.11
C GLY A 122 -2.86 -22.82 5.16
N ARG A 123 -2.46 -21.55 5.05
CA ARG A 123 -1.62 -20.87 6.05
C ARG A 123 -2.42 -19.85 6.85
N GLU A 124 -2.75 -20.14 8.09
CA GLU A 124 -3.52 -19.23 8.94
C GLU A 124 -2.88 -17.86 9.14
N MET A 125 -1.54 -17.81 9.10
CA MET A 125 -0.76 -16.58 9.30
C MET A 125 -0.72 -15.66 8.08
N VAL A 126 -1.13 -16.12 6.90
CA VAL A 126 -0.96 -15.42 5.62
C VAL A 126 -2.30 -15.25 4.93
N THR A 127 -2.53 -14.08 4.36
CA THR A 127 -3.61 -13.83 3.40
C THR A 127 -3.05 -13.12 2.19
N TYR A 128 -3.60 -13.39 1.01
CA TYR A 128 -3.23 -12.73 -0.24
C TYR A 128 -4.39 -11.94 -0.80
N ASP A 129 -4.11 -10.70 -1.14
CA ASP A 129 -5.06 -9.79 -1.80
C ASP A 129 -4.71 -9.74 -3.29
N THR A 130 -5.40 -10.56 -4.08
CA THR A 130 -5.18 -10.72 -5.52
C THR A 130 -5.37 -9.41 -6.28
N SER A 131 -6.31 -8.58 -5.84
CA SER A 131 -6.62 -7.32 -6.51
C SER A 131 -5.50 -6.27 -6.39
N ARG A 132 -4.64 -6.41 -5.38
CA ARG A 132 -3.59 -5.45 -5.04
C ARG A 132 -2.17 -6.01 -5.10
N GLY A 133 -2.03 -7.32 -5.27
CA GLY A 133 -0.73 -7.99 -5.20
C GLY A 133 -0.09 -7.90 -3.81
N ILE A 134 -0.90 -7.98 -2.74
CA ILE A 134 -0.42 -7.79 -1.37
C ILE A 134 -0.49 -9.11 -0.60
N VAL A 135 0.64 -9.57 -0.09
CA VAL A 135 0.72 -10.66 0.87
C VAL A 135 0.72 -10.07 2.28
N LYS A 136 -0.26 -10.44 3.11
CA LYS A 136 -0.43 -9.94 4.48
C LYS A 136 -0.10 -11.04 5.47
N PHE A 137 0.80 -10.75 6.41
CA PHE A 137 1.12 -11.61 7.54
C PHE A 137 0.52 -11.05 8.83
N LYS A 138 -0.15 -11.89 9.61
CA LYS A 138 -0.61 -11.55 10.95
C LYS A 138 0.61 -11.39 11.87
N SER A 139 0.81 -10.20 12.45
CA SER A 139 1.98 -9.93 13.31
C SER A 139 2.06 -10.84 14.54
N ASP A 140 0.93 -11.23 15.09
CA ASP A 140 0.88 -12.06 16.30
C ASP A 140 1.41 -13.49 16.04
N LEU A 141 1.41 -13.94 14.80
CA LEU A 141 1.97 -15.22 14.38
C LEU A 141 3.36 -15.07 13.75
N LEU A 142 3.69 -13.87 13.27
CA LEU A 142 4.96 -13.57 12.60
C LEU A 142 6.07 -13.23 13.60
N PHE A 143 5.75 -12.56 14.73
CA PHE A 143 6.73 -12.09 15.71
C PHE A 143 6.48 -12.63 17.10
N GLU A 144 7.54 -12.71 17.88
CA GLU A 144 7.44 -12.91 19.33
C GLU A 144 6.70 -11.73 19.99
N ARG A 145 5.96 -12.01 21.05
CA ARG A 145 5.09 -11.01 21.69
C ARG A 145 5.86 -9.78 22.20
N GLY A 146 5.51 -8.62 21.68
CA GLY A 146 6.13 -7.33 22.04
C GLY A 146 7.53 -7.15 21.48
N SER A 147 7.89 -7.88 20.42
CA SER A 147 9.20 -7.86 19.78
C SER A 147 9.06 -7.65 18.27
N ASP A 148 10.17 -7.35 17.63
CA ASP A 148 10.40 -7.38 16.19
C ASP A 148 11.15 -8.65 15.74
N ARG A 149 11.44 -9.57 16.67
CA ARG A 149 12.07 -10.85 16.37
C ARG A 149 11.08 -11.77 15.69
N VAL A 150 11.41 -12.24 14.49
CA VAL A 150 10.58 -13.18 13.74
C VAL A 150 10.57 -14.54 14.43
N ALA A 151 9.38 -15.10 14.64
CA ALA A 151 9.21 -16.42 15.24
C ALA A 151 9.76 -17.51 14.29
N PRO A 152 10.39 -18.58 14.83
CA PRO A 152 11.00 -19.63 13.99
C PRO A 152 10.03 -20.27 12.98
N ALA A 153 8.79 -20.53 13.40
CA ALA A 153 7.75 -21.11 12.53
C ALA A 153 7.39 -20.16 11.37
N ALA A 154 7.38 -18.85 11.61
CA ALA A 154 7.11 -17.86 10.58
C ALA A 154 8.28 -17.71 9.60
N GLY A 155 9.49 -17.99 10.03
CA GLY A 155 10.68 -17.98 9.17
C GLY A 155 10.55 -18.89 7.96
N GLN A 156 9.91 -20.05 8.11
CA GLN A 156 9.66 -20.98 7.00
C GLN A 156 8.66 -20.40 6.00
N ALA A 157 7.61 -19.72 6.46
CA ALA A 157 6.65 -19.09 5.56
C ALA A 157 7.29 -17.93 4.78
N VAL A 158 8.12 -17.12 5.43
CA VAL A 158 8.86 -16.05 4.74
C VAL A 158 9.85 -16.64 3.72
N LYS A 159 10.52 -17.75 4.04
CA LYS A 159 11.41 -18.45 3.11
C LYS A 159 10.64 -18.92 1.87
N ALA A 160 9.50 -19.59 2.04
CA ALA A 160 8.67 -20.05 0.93
C ALA A 160 8.19 -18.88 0.05
N LEU A 161 7.82 -17.74 0.64
CA LEU A 161 7.52 -16.52 -0.13
C LEU A 161 8.74 -16.05 -0.93
N CYS A 162 9.93 -16.07 -0.34
CA CYS A 162 11.16 -15.69 -1.03
C CYS A 162 11.47 -16.57 -2.23
N GLU A 163 11.16 -17.86 -2.17
CA GLU A 163 11.31 -18.78 -3.30
C GLU A 163 10.43 -18.34 -4.49
N ILE A 164 9.18 -17.96 -4.23
CA ILE A 164 8.28 -17.40 -5.24
C ILE A 164 8.80 -16.08 -5.80
N LEU A 165 9.22 -15.17 -4.94
CA LEU A 165 9.74 -13.86 -5.35
C LEU A 165 11.09 -13.93 -6.09
N ASN A 166 11.81 -15.04 -5.95
CA ASN A 166 13.05 -15.35 -6.68
C ASN A 166 12.80 -16.18 -7.97
N SER A 167 11.58 -16.56 -8.27
CA SER A 167 11.23 -17.17 -9.56
C SER A 167 11.49 -16.19 -10.72
N GLU A 168 11.52 -16.67 -11.93
CA GLU A 168 11.70 -15.82 -13.14
C GLU A 168 10.64 -14.71 -13.23
N GLN A 169 9.41 -15.01 -12.85
CA GLN A 169 8.34 -14.03 -12.84
C GLN A 169 8.49 -13.05 -11.67
N GLY A 170 8.78 -13.56 -10.48
CA GLY A 170 8.93 -12.74 -9.27
C GLY A 170 10.10 -11.76 -9.32
N LYS A 171 11.21 -12.13 -9.96
CA LYS A 171 12.40 -11.27 -10.11
C LYS A 171 12.15 -9.96 -10.88
N LYS A 172 11.07 -9.88 -11.63
CA LYS A 172 10.68 -8.68 -12.40
C LYS A 172 10.04 -7.60 -11.52
N PHE A 173 9.81 -7.88 -10.24
CA PHE A 173 9.10 -6.99 -9.31
C PHE A 173 9.99 -6.61 -8.14
N ASP A 174 9.74 -5.43 -7.60
CA ASP A 174 10.28 -4.96 -6.34
C ASP A 174 9.35 -5.32 -5.18
N VAL A 175 9.85 -5.25 -3.96
CA VAL A 175 9.14 -5.67 -2.77
C VAL A 175 9.14 -4.55 -1.75
N ILE A 176 7.96 -4.10 -1.33
CA ILE A 176 7.82 -3.12 -0.26
C ILE A 176 7.26 -3.82 0.98
N ILE A 177 7.99 -3.78 2.07
CA ILE A 177 7.59 -4.39 3.34
C ILE A 177 7.01 -3.29 4.24
N ALA A 178 5.73 -3.38 4.58
CA ALA A 178 5.03 -2.37 5.36
C ALA A 178 4.56 -2.94 6.71
N GLY A 179 5.03 -2.33 7.79
CA GLY A 179 4.62 -2.69 9.15
C GLY A 179 3.47 -1.83 9.65
N HIS A 180 2.52 -2.48 10.34
CA HIS A 180 1.36 -1.85 10.96
C HIS A 180 1.18 -2.36 12.39
N THR A 181 0.67 -1.50 13.26
CA THR A 181 0.24 -1.83 14.62
C THR A 181 -1.24 -1.50 14.79
N ASP A 182 -1.81 -1.92 15.91
CA ASP A 182 -3.04 -1.33 16.43
C ASP A 182 -2.71 -0.06 17.24
N ASP A 183 -3.73 0.55 17.87
CA ASP A 183 -3.61 1.77 18.66
C ASP A 183 -3.29 1.53 20.13
N ILE A 184 -2.98 0.28 20.54
CA ILE A 184 -2.57 0.00 21.90
C ILE A 184 -1.20 0.63 22.16
N PRO A 185 -1.06 1.48 23.18
CA PRO A 185 0.24 2.03 23.55
C PRO A 185 1.23 0.93 23.96
N ILE A 186 2.52 1.12 23.66
CA ILE A 186 3.55 0.16 24.09
C ILE A 186 3.69 0.21 25.61
N GLY A 187 3.14 -0.82 26.28
CA GLY A 187 3.07 -0.89 27.73
C GLY A 187 4.36 -1.39 28.38
N ARG A 188 5.01 -2.41 27.80
CA ARG A 188 6.21 -3.03 28.38
C ARG A 188 7.41 -2.09 28.33
N ALA A 189 8.09 -1.88 29.45
CA ALA A 189 9.26 -0.99 29.54
C ALA A 189 10.39 -1.41 28.58
N GLU A 190 10.67 -2.70 28.50
CA GLU A 190 11.67 -3.27 27.58
C GLU A 190 11.33 -3.00 26.11
N THR A 191 10.10 -3.29 25.70
CA THR A 191 9.62 -3.00 24.35
C THR A 191 9.69 -1.50 24.04
N ARG A 192 9.31 -0.64 24.99
CA ARG A 192 9.35 0.82 24.84
C ARG A 192 10.77 1.35 24.71
N ARG A 193 11.73 0.71 25.38
CA ARG A 193 13.15 1.06 25.28
C ARG A 193 13.69 0.82 23.87
N MET A 194 13.27 -0.27 23.24
CA MET A 194 13.69 -0.64 21.87
C MET A 194 12.84 0.04 20.80
N HIS A 195 11.55 0.24 21.08
CA HIS A 195 10.55 0.79 20.17
C HIS A 195 9.73 1.85 20.93
N PRO A 196 10.19 3.11 20.97
CA PRO A 196 9.53 4.15 21.77
C PRO A 196 8.07 4.42 21.40
N THR A 197 7.70 4.20 20.14
CA THR A 197 6.34 4.41 19.63
C THR A 197 5.91 3.29 18.69
N ASN A 198 4.61 3.23 18.38
CA ASN A 198 4.07 2.31 17.37
C ASN A 198 4.70 2.50 15.97
N TRP A 199 5.18 3.70 15.64
CA TRP A 199 5.98 3.94 14.45
C TRP A 199 7.28 3.13 14.43
N HIS A 200 8.05 3.20 15.52
CA HIS A 200 9.30 2.45 15.66
C HIS A 200 9.06 0.95 15.59
N LEU A 201 8.06 0.45 16.33
CA LEU A 201 7.73 -0.97 16.33
C LEU A 201 7.33 -1.46 14.93
N ALA A 202 6.49 -0.71 14.22
CA ALA A 202 6.06 -1.04 12.87
C ALA A 202 7.25 -1.07 11.89
N ALA A 203 8.13 -0.05 11.94
CA ALA A 203 9.29 0.04 11.07
C ALA A 203 10.32 -1.07 11.39
N HIS A 204 10.64 -1.32 12.65
CA HIS A 204 11.58 -2.36 13.04
C HIS A 204 11.09 -3.76 12.67
N ARG A 205 9.79 -4.04 12.79
CA ARG A 205 9.20 -5.28 12.31
C ARG A 205 9.35 -5.46 10.80
N ALA A 206 9.12 -4.40 10.03
CA ALA A 206 9.33 -4.43 8.59
C ALA A 206 10.82 -4.67 8.24
N ILE A 207 11.75 -4.04 8.97
CA ILE A 207 13.20 -4.25 8.80
C ILE A 207 13.59 -5.70 9.14
N SER A 208 13.03 -6.28 10.20
CA SER A 208 13.32 -7.68 10.57
C SER A 208 12.87 -8.66 9.49
N VAL A 209 11.73 -8.42 8.87
CA VAL A 209 11.28 -9.21 7.71
C VAL A 209 12.21 -8.98 6.51
N LEU A 210 12.57 -7.73 6.20
CA LEU A 210 13.53 -7.41 5.13
C LEU A 210 14.85 -8.19 5.33
N ASN A 211 15.43 -8.14 6.53
CA ASN A 211 16.66 -8.84 6.84
C ASN A 211 16.54 -10.36 6.65
N LEU A 212 15.39 -10.93 7.01
CA LEU A 212 15.11 -12.34 6.77
C LEU A 212 14.98 -12.66 5.28
N MET A 213 14.33 -11.78 4.50
CA MET A 213 14.21 -11.93 3.05
C MET A 213 15.57 -11.79 2.35
N ALA A 214 16.44 -10.89 2.80
CA ALA A 214 17.81 -10.77 2.30
C ALA A 214 18.62 -12.05 2.57
N LYS A 215 18.51 -12.64 3.76
CA LYS A 215 19.11 -13.95 4.09
C LYS A 215 18.59 -15.07 3.17
N ASN A 216 17.36 -14.96 2.67
CA ASN A 216 16.76 -15.87 1.70
C ASN A 216 16.94 -15.41 0.24
N LYS A 217 18.02 -14.67 -0.04
CA LYS A 217 18.50 -14.32 -1.38
C LYS A 217 17.62 -13.35 -2.17
N ILE A 218 16.73 -12.59 -1.53
CA ILE A 218 16.14 -11.43 -2.19
C ILE A 218 17.22 -10.34 -2.19
N VAL A 219 17.52 -9.80 -3.36
CA VAL A 219 18.56 -8.76 -3.50
C VAL A 219 18.08 -7.44 -2.85
N PRO A 220 18.95 -6.75 -2.07
CA PRO A 220 18.57 -5.55 -1.32
C PRO A 220 17.99 -4.43 -2.17
N GLU A 221 18.45 -4.28 -3.41
CA GLU A 221 18.02 -3.24 -4.35
C GLU A 221 16.54 -3.36 -4.74
N ARG A 222 15.96 -4.55 -4.57
CA ARG A 222 14.55 -4.82 -4.82
C ARG A 222 13.66 -4.61 -3.61
N MET A 223 14.24 -4.26 -2.46
CA MET A 223 13.49 -4.20 -1.21
C MET A 223 13.47 -2.79 -0.63
N SER A 224 12.32 -2.41 -0.11
CA SER A 224 12.16 -1.21 0.69
C SER A 224 11.24 -1.46 1.88
N VAL A 225 11.33 -0.62 2.91
CA VAL A 225 10.48 -0.72 4.11
C VAL A 225 9.63 0.53 4.30
N ARG A 226 8.45 0.32 4.86
CA ARG A 226 7.55 1.37 5.32
C ARG A 226 7.03 1.02 6.71
N GLY A 227 6.96 1.98 7.61
CA GLY A 227 6.31 1.84 8.90
C GLY A 227 5.12 2.78 8.97
N PHE A 228 3.92 2.28 9.21
CA PHE A 228 2.71 3.09 9.32
C PHE A 228 2.21 3.25 10.75
N GLY A 229 2.79 2.51 11.70
CA GLY A 229 2.30 2.51 13.09
C GLY A 229 0.82 2.14 13.14
N GLU A 230 0.06 2.89 13.93
CA GLU A 230 -1.37 2.72 14.14
C GLU A 230 -2.26 3.50 13.14
N TYR A 231 -1.65 4.32 12.27
CA TYR A 231 -2.36 5.33 11.48
C TYR A 231 -2.96 4.82 10.16
N ARG A 232 -2.79 3.53 9.86
CA ARG A 232 -3.44 2.88 8.71
C ARG A 232 -4.11 1.57 9.15
N PRO A 233 -5.17 1.66 9.95
CA PRO A 233 -5.90 0.47 10.40
C PRO A 233 -6.60 -0.21 9.22
N PHE A 234 -6.58 -1.55 9.22
CA PHE A 234 -7.35 -2.37 8.29
C PHE A 234 -8.83 -2.43 8.70
N LEU A 235 -9.08 -2.53 10.00
CA LEU A 235 -10.39 -2.44 10.61
C LEU A 235 -10.37 -1.40 11.75
N PRO A 236 -11.53 -0.81 12.11
CA PRO A 236 -11.61 0.08 13.24
C PRO A 236 -11.03 -0.55 14.51
N ASN A 237 -10.24 0.21 15.25
CA ASN A 237 -9.81 -0.17 16.59
C ASN A 237 -10.97 -0.08 17.57
N LYS A 238 -10.93 -0.90 18.64
CA LYS A 238 -11.92 -0.85 19.71
C LYS A 238 -11.77 0.47 20.48
N PRO A 239 -12.89 1.08 20.94
CA PRO A 239 -12.84 2.32 21.70
C PRO A 239 -11.92 2.24 22.94
N GLY A 240 -11.28 3.36 23.27
CA GLY A 240 -10.40 3.46 24.44
C GLY A 240 -9.02 2.82 24.23
N LYS A 241 -8.50 2.83 23.02
CA LYS A 241 -7.18 2.27 22.66
C LYS A 241 -7.03 0.80 23.04
N LYS A 242 -8.07 0.02 22.82
CA LYS A 242 -8.09 -1.44 23.08
C LYS A 242 -7.63 -2.26 21.88
N GLY A 243 -7.27 -1.61 20.79
CA GLY A 243 -6.71 -2.21 19.60
C GLY A 243 -7.66 -3.08 18.80
N ASN A 244 -7.11 -3.59 17.72
CA ASN A 244 -7.70 -4.67 16.92
C ASN A 244 -6.56 -5.56 16.41
N PRO A 245 -6.56 -6.86 16.74
CA PRO A 245 -5.53 -7.80 16.31
C PRO A 245 -5.28 -7.80 14.80
N GLN A 246 -6.31 -7.57 13.98
CA GLN A 246 -6.18 -7.54 12.53
C GLN A 246 -5.39 -6.32 12.01
N ASN A 247 -5.24 -5.28 12.82
CA ASN A 247 -4.42 -4.13 12.49
C ASN A 247 -2.92 -4.41 12.71
N ARG A 248 -2.58 -5.35 13.60
CA ARG A 248 -1.21 -5.81 13.82
C ARG A 248 -0.80 -6.77 12.71
N ARG A 249 -0.18 -6.25 11.67
CA ARG A 249 0.18 -7.01 10.48
C ARG A 249 1.44 -6.46 9.79
N VAL A 250 2.04 -7.29 8.96
CA VAL A 250 3.01 -6.87 7.95
C VAL A 250 2.43 -7.15 6.58
N GLU A 251 2.43 -6.17 5.74
CA GLU A 251 2.01 -6.26 4.34
C GLU A 251 3.26 -6.25 3.45
N ILE A 252 3.31 -7.19 2.52
CA ILE A 252 4.36 -7.28 1.52
C ILE A 252 3.73 -7.00 0.16
N TYR A 253 4.08 -5.86 -0.41
CA TYR A 253 3.62 -5.40 -1.70
C TYR A 253 4.60 -5.88 -2.76
N VAL A 254 4.10 -6.52 -3.79
CA VAL A 254 4.85 -6.89 -4.98
C VAL A 254 4.54 -5.85 -6.04
N VAL A 255 5.51 -5.03 -6.40
CA VAL A 255 5.32 -3.85 -7.26
C VAL A 255 6.28 -3.91 -8.46
N PRO A 256 5.94 -3.31 -9.60
CA PRO A 256 6.87 -3.21 -10.72
C PRO A 256 8.18 -2.55 -10.32
N LYS A 257 9.28 -2.95 -10.95
CA LYS A 257 10.59 -2.36 -10.69
C LYS A 257 10.62 -0.87 -10.99
N GLY A 258 11.27 -0.12 -10.12
CA GLY A 258 11.53 1.30 -10.33
C GLY A 258 10.40 2.23 -9.88
N LEU A 259 9.51 1.77 -9.02
CA LEU A 259 8.47 2.58 -8.37
C LEU A 259 8.95 3.16 -7.03
#